data_66806d388347db79a57748cead41b39e
#
_entry.id   66806d388347db79a57748cead41b39e
#
_cell.length_a   1.000
_cell.length_b   1.000
_cell.length_c   1.000
_cell.angle_alpha   90.00
_cell.angle_beta   90.00
_cell.angle_gamma   90.00
#
_symmetry.space_group_name_H-M   'P 1'
#
loop_
_entity.id
_entity.type
_entity.pdbx_description
1 polymer ?
#
loop_
_entity_poly.entity_id
_entity_poly.type
_entity_poly.pdbx_seq_one_letter_code
_entity_poly.pdbx_strand_id
1 'polypeptide(L)'
;LGPGRPTVLVPLAVLEGESLPNGTAELLANARVVLLGYHVIPEQTATEQAREQFGETAMSKLEEFAAALAAAGADVETRLVFTHDEATTIDRLIYEHDCLAVLVPNSAPQVDSVLVALRGTVGIGRNTRLVAGLFADAGVAVTLYHVSGEGESPEDGESFLGGVRSDLVERGIASDRIETLVEDSDAPLDAIADRAESHDAVVMGETDPSVTTFVFGMPSEQIAERFLGPVLVVQRARPEE
;
A
#
# COMPACT_ATOMS: atom_id res chain seq x y z
N LEU A 1 17.60 -15.52 -8.34
CA LEU A 1 16.17 -15.38 -8.60
C LEU A 1 15.79 -14.02 -8.07
N GLY A 2 15.45 -13.06 -8.95
CA GLY A 2 14.95 -11.76 -8.54
C GLY A 2 13.70 -11.88 -7.66
N PRO A 3 13.36 -10.85 -6.88
CA PRO A 3 12.15 -10.86 -6.08
C PRO A 3 10.94 -11.05 -7.01
N GLY A 4 10.09 -12.04 -6.71
CA GLY A 4 8.85 -12.24 -7.48
C GLY A 4 7.96 -11.00 -7.40
N ARG A 5 7.12 -10.75 -8.41
CA ARG A 5 6.18 -9.63 -8.41
C ARG A 5 5.26 -9.69 -7.19
N PRO A 6 5.20 -8.66 -6.34
CA PRO A 6 4.29 -8.63 -5.21
C PRO A 6 2.86 -8.41 -5.68
N THR A 7 1.88 -9.06 -5.03
CA THR A 7 0.46 -8.82 -5.30
C THR A 7 -0.03 -7.64 -4.46
N VAL A 8 -0.60 -6.63 -5.11
CA VAL A 8 -1.13 -5.41 -4.49
C VAL A 8 -2.60 -5.26 -4.86
N LEU A 9 -3.45 -5.08 -3.85
CA LEU A 9 -4.86 -4.74 -4.04
C LEU A 9 -5.01 -3.22 -4.20
N VAL A 10 -5.73 -2.79 -5.23
CA VAL A 10 -6.07 -1.38 -5.49
C VAL A 10 -7.60 -1.23 -5.50
N PRO A 11 -8.21 -0.84 -4.38
CA PRO A 11 -9.64 -0.60 -4.31
C PRO A 11 -10.00 0.80 -4.83
N LEU A 12 -11.04 0.88 -5.67
CA LEU A 12 -11.57 2.13 -6.23
C LEU A 12 -13.10 2.14 -6.20
N ALA A 13 -13.69 3.20 -5.65
CA ALA A 13 -15.12 3.46 -5.70
C ALA A 13 -15.50 4.06 -7.08
N VAL A 14 -15.50 3.20 -8.11
CA VAL A 14 -15.56 3.62 -9.53
C VAL A 14 -16.82 4.38 -9.92
N LEU A 15 -17.96 4.14 -9.24
CA LEU A 15 -19.22 4.85 -9.49
C LEU A 15 -19.33 6.16 -8.70
N GLU A 16 -18.45 6.39 -7.73
CA GLU A 16 -18.37 7.63 -6.96
C GLU A 16 -17.45 8.67 -7.61
N GLY A 17 -16.90 8.33 -8.77
CA GLY A 17 -16.04 9.21 -9.54
C GLY A 17 -14.56 9.11 -9.18
N GLU A 18 -14.17 8.13 -8.36
CA GLU A 18 -12.76 7.85 -8.14
C GLU A 18 -12.08 7.43 -9.45
N SER A 19 -10.87 7.91 -9.61
CA SER A 19 -10.02 7.61 -10.75
C SER A 19 -8.68 7.06 -10.25
N LEU A 20 -7.93 6.40 -11.13
CA LEU A 20 -6.57 6.01 -10.83
C LEU A 20 -5.70 7.27 -10.75
N PRO A 21 -5.13 7.62 -9.56
CA PRO A 21 -4.33 8.82 -9.43
C PRO A 21 -3.06 8.77 -10.27
N ASN A 22 -2.56 9.95 -10.65
CA ASN A 22 -1.28 10.08 -11.36
C ASN A 22 -0.15 9.42 -10.57
N GLY A 23 0.76 8.74 -11.26
CA GLY A 23 1.92 8.05 -10.68
C GLY A 23 1.62 6.66 -10.13
N THR A 24 0.35 6.27 -9.99
CA THR A 24 0.00 4.91 -9.50
C THR A 24 0.46 3.82 -10.46
N ALA A 25 0.36 4.05 -11.75
CA ALA A 25 0.77 3.07 -12.76
C ALA A 25 2.28 2.81 -12.71
N GLU A 26 3.08 3.85 -12.60
CA GLU A 26 4.54 3.77 -12.47
C GLU A 26 4.94 3.12 -11.14
N LEU A 27 4.30 3.49 -10.04
CA LEU A 27 4.53 2.90 -8.70
C LEU A 27 4.32 1.38 -8.72
N LEU A 28 3.32 0.90 -9.45
CA LEU A 28 2.92 -0.51 -9.50
C LEU A 28 3.45 -1.27 -10.72
N ALA A 29 4.32 -0.68 -11.53
CA ALA A 29 4.83 -1.26 -12.78
C ALA A 29 5.42 -2.68 -12.60
N ASN A 30 6.03 -2.96 -11.44
CA ASN A 30 6.60 -4.26 -11.10
C ASN A 30 5.68 -5.13 -10.23
N ALA A 31 4.42 -4.76 -10.05
CA ALA A 31 3.45 -5.51 -9.26
C ALA A 31 2.59 -6.46 -10.10
N ARG A 32 1.99 -7.44 -9.41
CA ARG A 32 0.73 -8.04 -9.80
C ARG A 32 -0.38 -7.26 -9.10
N VAL A 33 -1.27 -6.63 -9.86
CA VAL A 33 -2.32 -5.76 -9.35
C VAL A 33 -3.66 -6.45 -9.40
N VAL A 34 -4.33 -6.54 -8.27
CA VAL A 34 -5.76 -6.85 -8.19
C VAL A 34 -6.52 -5.52 -8.13
N LEU A 35 -7.04 -5.09 -9.27
CA LEU A 35 -7.79 -3.85 -9.39
C LEU A 35 -9.25 -4.11 -9.02
N LEU A 36 -9.65 -3.64 -7.84
CA LEU A 36 -11.01 -3.79 -7.33
C LEU A 36 -11.82 -2.53 -7.58
N GLY A 37 -12.78 -2.60 -8.49
CA GLY A 37 -13.89 -1.65 -8.52
C GLY A 37 -14.98 -2.09 -7.57
N TYR A 38 -15.37 -1.24 -6.65
CA TYR A 38 -16.47 -1.53 -5.76
C TYR A 38 -17.50 -0.40 -5.74
N HIS A 39 -18.71 -0.76 -5.36
CA HIS A 39 -19.79 0.19 -5.07
C HIS A 39 -20.61 -0.32 -3.88
N VAL A 40 -20.74 0.54 -2.87
CA VAL A 40 -21.53 0.23 -1.69
C VAL A 40 -23.01 0.53 -2.00
N ILE A 41 -23.84 -0.48 -1.83
CA ILE A 41 -25.29 -0.39 -2.08
C ILE A 41 -26.09 -0.44 -0.78
N PRO A 42 -27.26 0.20 -0.71
CA PRO A 42 -28.15 0.11 0.44
C PRO A 42 -28.56 -1.34 0.71
N GLU A 43 -28.79 -1.69 1.98
CA GLU A 43 -29.19 -3.05 2.40
C GLU A 43 -30.43 -3.58 1.69
N GLN A 44 -31.36 -2.69 1.29
CA GLN A 44 -32.57 -3.06 0.59
C GLN A 44 -32.39 -3.33 -0.91
N THR A 45 -31.23 -3.01 -1.46
CA THR A 45 -30.95 -3.18 -2.89
C THR A 45 -30.28 -4.54 -3.13
N ALA A 46 -30.83 -5.31 -4.06
CA ALA A 46 -30.20 -6.56 -4.47
C ALA A 46 -28.93 -6.28 -5.29
N THR A 47 -27.84 -7.00 -5.00
CA THR A 47 -26.57 -6.86 -5.71
C THR A 47 -26.69 -7.12 -7.21
N GLU A 48 -27.55 -8.05 -7.60
CA GLU A 48 -27.87 -8.39 -9.00
C GLU A 48 -28.46 -7.19 -9.73
N GLN A 49 -29.43 -6.51 -9.12
CA GLN A 49 -30.08 -5.33 -9.69
C GLN A 49 -29.08 -4.17 -9.88
N ALA A 50 -28.21 -3.93 -8.91
CA ALA A 50 -27.16 -2.93 -9.03
C ALA A 50 -26.17 -3.27 -10.16
N ARG A 51 -25.82 -4.55 -10.30
CA ARG A 51 -24.95 -5.02 -11.36
C ARG A 51 -25.58 -4.85 -12.75
N GLU A 52 -26.85 -5.18 -12.91
CA GLU A 52 -27.58 -4.96 -14.18
C GLU A 52 -27.63 -3.48 -14.56
N GLN A 53 -27.82 -2.60 -13.59
CA GLN A 53 -27.95 -1.17 -13.83
C GLN A 53 -26.64 -0.44 -14.10
N PHE A 54 -25.56 -0.80 -13.39
CA PHE A 54 -24.31 -0.01 -13.35
C PHE A 54 -23.08 -0.82 -13.79
N GLY A 55 -23.19 -2.15 -13.93
CA GLY A 55 -22.04 -3.03 -14.12
C GLY A 55 -21.27 -2.76 -15.40
N GLU A 56 -21.94 -2.47 -16.51
CA GLU A 56 -21.28 -2.20 -17.79
C GLU A 56 -20.44 -0.90 -17.73
N THR A 57 -21.01 0.17 -17.17
CA THR A 57 -20.31 1.45 -17.01
C THR A 57 -19.12 1.34 -16.06
N ALA A 58 -19.30 0.66 -14.93
CA ALA A 58 -18.24 0.46 -13.95
C ALA A 58 -17.10 -0.41 -14.51
N MET A 59 -17.43 -1.48 -15.24
CA MET A 59 -16.45 -2.36 -15.86
C MET A 59 -15.65 -1.64 -16.94
N SER A 60 -16.28 -0.83 -17.79
CA SER A 60 -15.59 -0.03 -18.81
C SER A 60 -14.55 0.91 -18.20
N LYS A 61 -14.85 1.56 -17.08
CA LYS A 61 -13.87 2.40 -16.35
C LYS A 61 -12.72 1.59 -15.78
N LEU A 62 -13.01 0.41 -15.19
CA LEU A 62 -11.97 -0.46 -14.67
C LEU A 62 -11.02 -0.96 -15.77
N GLU A 63 -11.54 -1.27 -16.95
CA GLU A 63 -10.75 -1.70 -18.09
C GLU A 63 -9.80 -0.59 -18.58
N GLU A 64 -10.23 0.68 -18.56
CA GLU A 64 -9.36 1.83 -18.85
C GLU A 64 -8.20 1.94 -17.85
N PHE A 65 -8.48 1.79 -16.55
CA PHE A 65 -7.44 1.82 -15.50
C PHE A 65 -6.50 0.61 -15.59
N ALA A 66 -7.06 -0.57 -15.86
CA ALA A 66 -6.28 -1.79 -16.06
C ALA A 66 -5.33 -1.65 -17.26
N ALA A 67 -5.79 -1.06 -18.34
CA ALA A 67 -4.96 -0.80 -19.53
C ALA A 67 -3.80 0.15 -19.22
N ALA A 68 -4.03 1.20 -18.42
CA ALA A 68 -2.98 2.13 -17.99
C ALA A 68 -1.92 1.45 -17.12
N LEU A 69 -2.35 0.64 -16.14
CA LEU A 69 -1.45 -0.15 -15.29
C LEU A 69 -0.64 -1.16 -16.09
N ALA A 70 -1.28 -1.88 -17.02
CA ALA A 70 -0.64 -2.86 -17.87
C ALA A 70 0.37 -2.21 -18.84
N ALA A 71 0.05 -1.03 -19.36
CA ALA A 71 0.96 -0.25 -20.23
C ALA A 71 2.23 0.19 -19.47
N ALA A 72 2.14 0.43 -18.16
CA ALA A 72 3.29 0.71 -17.29
C ALA A 72 4.11 -0.55 -16.93
N GLY A 73 3.58 -1.74 -17.17
CA GLY A 73 4.28 -3.02 -16.94
C GLY A 73 3.68 -3.93 -15.87
N ALA A 74 2.61 -3.51 -15.18
CA ALA A 74 1.93 -4.33 -14.19
C ALA A 74 1.21 -5.55 -14.81
N ASP A 75 1.10 -6.63 -14.04
CA ASP A 75 0.21 -7.76 -14.34
C ASP A 75 -1.13 -7.50 -13.63
N VAL A 76 -2.21 -7.26 -14.39
CA VAL A 76 -3.46 -6.73 -13.84
C VAL A 76 -4.60 -7.73 -13.95
N GLU A 77 -5.26 -7.96 -12.81
CA GLU A 77 -6.52 -8.68 -12.70
C GLU A 77 -7.61 -7.73 -12.21
N THR A 78 -8.73 -7.63 -12.92
CA THR A 78 -9.86 -6.76 -12.54
C THR A 78 -10.93 -7.54 -11.79
N ARG A 79 -11.51 -6.91 -10.76
CA ARG A 79 -12.68 -7.38 -10.01
C ARG A 79 -13.67 -6.24 -9.85
N LEU A 80 -14.96 -6.51 -10.14
CA LEU A 80 -16.05 -5.59 -9.89
C LEU A 80 -17.02 -6.19 -8.89
N VAL A 81 -17.25 -5.51 -7.78
CA VAL A 81 -18.10 -5.98 -6.68
C VAL A 81 -19.11 -4.91 -6.27
N PHE A 82 -20.38 -5.28 -6.21
CA PHE A 82 -21.43 -4.53 -5.53
C PHE A 82 -21.60 -5.14 -4.15
N THR A 83 -21.46 -4.35 -3.10
CA THR A 83 -21.40 -4.85 -1.72
C THR A 83 -22.21 -3.97 -0.77
N HIS A 84 -22.62 -4.56 0.35
CA HIS A 84 -23.19 -3.81 1.47
C HIS A 84 -22.12 -3.40 2.51
N ASP A 85 -20.94 -4.01 2.43
CA ASP A 85 -19.82 -3.78 3.36
C ASP A 85 -18.49 -3.80 2.61
N GLU A 86 -17.90 -2.61 2.50
CA GLU A 86 -16.62 -2.40 1.83
C GLU A 86 -15.49 -3.13 2.55
N ALA A 87 -15.39 -2.97 3.88
CA ALA A 87 -14.28 -3.53 4.66
C ALA A 87 -14.24 -5.05 4.56
N THR A 88 -15.36 -5.71 4.74
CA THR A 88 -15.48 -7.18 4.60
C THR A 88 -15.11 -7.64 3.18
N THR A 89 -15.46 -6.85 2.16
CA THR A 89 -15.13 -7.18 0.76
C THR A 89 -13.64 -7.07 0.49
N ILE A 90 -13.01 -6.00 0.96
CA ILE A 90 -11.57 -5.78 0.82
C ILE A 90 -10.80 -6.89 1.56
N ASP A 91 -11.13 -7.16 2.81
CA ASP A 91 -10.50 -8.22 3.60
C ASP A 91 -10.56 -9.59 2.91
N ARG A 92 -11.74 -9.94 2.40
CA ARG A 92 -11.90 -11.20 1.65
C ARG A 92 -10.97 -11.28 0.45
N LEU A 93 -10.90 -10.23 -0.36
CA LEU A 93 -10.06 -10.22 -1.57
C LEU A 93 -8.56 -10.21 -1.26
N ILE A 94 -8.14 -9.57 -0.15
CA ILE A 94 -6.77 -9.67 0.33
C ILE A 94 -6.36 -11.12 0.54
N TYR A 95 -7.23 -11.91 1.18
CA TYR A 95 -6.97 -13.33 1.45
C TYR A 95 -7.11 -14.21 0.20
N GLU A 96 -8.13 -14.00 -0.62
CA GLU A 96 -8.36 -14.79 -1.85
C GLU A 96 -7.20 -14.69 -2.84
N HIS A 97 -6.56 -13.51 -2.92
CA HIS A 97 -5.47 -13.23 -3.86
C HIS A 97 -4.07 -13.23 -3.22
N ASP A 98 -3.94 -13.57 -1.94
CA ASP A 98 -2.69 -13.48 -1.16
C ASP A 98 -1.98 -12.12 -1.35
N CYS A 99 -2.73 -11.04 -1.21
CA CYS A 99 -2.20 -9.71 -1.40
C CYS A 99 -1.17 -9.37 -0.31
N LEU A 100 0.01 -8.90 -0.73
CA LEU A 100 1.04 -8.42 0.20
C LEU A 100 0.66 -7.06 0.79
N ALA A 101 0.01 -6.22 0.00
CA ALA A 101 -0.37 -4.87 0.42
C ALA A 101 -1.69 -4.43 -0.22
N VAL A 102 -2.31 -3.43 0.41
CA VAL A 102 -3.38 -2.61 -0.16
C VAL A 102 -2.83 -1.23 -0.44
N LEU A 103 -3.09 -0.71 -1.63
CA LEU A 103 -2.77 0.66 -1.97
C LEU A 103 -3.93 1.58 -1.58
N VAL A 104 -3.63 2.61 -0.79
CA VAL A 104 -4.49 3.79 -0.66
C VAL A 104 -4.08 4.76 -1.76
N PRO A 105 -4.92 4.94 -2.78
CA PRO A 105 -4.54 5.68 -3.97
C PRO A 105 -4.61 7.19 -3.72
N ASN A 106 -3.44 7.82 -3.65
CA ASN A 106 -3.27 9.27 -3.70
C ASN A 106 -2.33 9.63 -4.83
N SER A 107 -2.39 10.87 -5.31
CA SER A 107 -1.57 11.32 -6.43
C SER A 107 -0.11 11.53 -6.04
N ALA A 108 0.81 10.98 -6.83
CA ALA A 108 2.21 11.39 -6.87
C ALA A 108 2.59 11.53 -8.34
N PRO A 109 3.11 12.69 -8.80
CA PRO A 109 3.45 12.88 -10.21
C PRO A 109 4.59 11.93 -10.66
N GLN A 110 5.50 11.62 -9.77
CA GLN A 110 6.60 10.67 -9.94
C GLN A 110 7.01 10.16 -8.54
N VAL A 111 7.35 8.89 -8.44
CA VAL A 111 7.83 8.29 -7.19
C VAL A 111 9.33 8.05 -7.31
N ASP A 112 10.11 8.98 -6.78
CA ASP A 112 11.57 8.91 -6.73
C ASP A 112 12.08 8.49 -5.34
N SER A 113 11.24 8.65 -4.31
CA SER A 113 11.55 8.33 -2.92
C SER A 113 10.39 7.66 -2.19
N VAL A 114 10.70 6.67 -1.36
CA VAL A 114 9.72 5.96 -0.52
C VAL A 114 10.18 5.92 0.94
N LEU A 115 9.26 6.26 1.84
CA LEU A 115 9.41 6.05 3.27
C LEU A 115 8.87 4.67 3.65
N VAL A 116 9.69 3.83 4.26
CA VAL A 116 9.29 2.53 4.80
C VAL A 116 9.25 2.62 6.31
N ALA A 117 8.07 2.84 6.87
CA ALA A 117 7.86 2.97 8.31
C ALA A 117 7.71 1.57 8.94
N LEU A 118 8.64 1.23 9.83
CA LEU A 118 8.74 -0.09 10.46
C LEU A 118 8.58 0.05 11.98
N ARG A 119 7.70 -0.77 12.55
CA ARG A 119 7.52 -0.89 14.01
C ARG A 119 7.59 -2.36 14.42
N GLY A 120 8.61 -2.69 15.19
CA GLY A 120 8.82 -4.06 15.66
C GLY A 120 9.18 -5.05 14.55
N THR A 121 9.28 -6.31 14.91
CA THR A 121 9.79 -7.39 14.04
C THR A 121 8.71 -8.12 13.24
N VAL A 122 7.43 -7.87 13.54
CA VAL A 122 6.31 -8.57 12.90
C VAL A 122 6.10 -8.07 11.47
N GLY A 123 6.00 -9.00 10.53
CA GLY A 123 5.73 -8.66 9.13
C GLY A 123 6.90 -8.13 8.31
N ILE A 124 8.13 -8.05 8.88
CA ILE A 124 9.32 -7.54 8.15
C ILE A 124 9.52 -8.26 6.83
N GLY A 125 9.43 -9.58 6.80
CA GLY A 125 9.61 -10.36 5.57
C GLY A 125 8.60 -10.01 4.47
N ARG A 126 7.38 -9.59 4.83
CA ARG A 126 6.38 -9.11 3.87
C ARG A 126 6.71 -7.70 3.39
N ASN A 127 7.15 -6.81 4.30
CA ASN A 127 7.62 -5.46 3.95
C ASN A 127 8.80 -5.52 2.98
N THR A 128 9.83 -6.30 3.29
CA THR A 128 11.02 -6.41 2.43
C THR A 128 10.72 -7.05 1.07
N ARG A 129 9.81 -8.04 1.02
CA ARG A 129 9.32 -8.62 -0.25
C ARG A 129 8.60 -7.59 -1.10
N LEU A 130 7.71 -6.79 -0.49
CA LEU A 130 6.98 -5.73 -1.19
C LEU A 130 7.94 -4.68 -1.75
N VAL A 131 8.78 -4.10 -0.87
CA VAL A 131 9.71 -3.02 -1.21
C VAL A 131 10.69 -3.47 -2.28
N ALA A 132 11.31 -4.64 -2.12
CA ALA A 132 12.24 -5.18 -3.12
C ALA A 132 11.53 -5.49 -4.44
N GLY A 133 10.34 -6.12 -4.39
CA GLY A 133 9.60 -6.47 -5.59
C GLY A 133 9.13 -5.27 -6.40
N LEU A 134 8.79 -4.15 -5.75
CA LEU A 134 8.41 -2.92 -6.44
C LEU A 134 9.60 -2.10 -6.93
N PHE A 135 10.66 -1.99 -6.12
CA PHE A 135 11.66 -0.93 -6.28
C PHE A 135 13.08 -1.41 -6.62
N ALA A 136 13.38 -2.72 -6.64
CA ALA A 136 14.73 -3.19 -6.96
C ALA A 136 15.24 -2.64 -8.30
N ASP A 137 14.39 -2.67 -9.32
CA ASP A 137 14.72 -2.24 -10.68
C ASP A 137 14.26 -0.80 -11.01
N ALA A 138 13.59 -0.12 -10.08
CA ALA A 138 12.93 1.16 -10.34
C ALA A 138 13.79 2.42 -10.07
N GLY A 139 14.99 2.29 -9.52
CA GLY A 139 15.84 3.44 -9.20
C GLY A 139 15.37 4.32 -8.03
N VAL A 140 14.32 3.93 -7.32
CA VAL A 140 13.70 4.66 -6.20
C VAL A 140 14.61 4.65 -4.98
N ALA A 141 14.76 5.80 -4.30
CA ALA A 141 15.44 5.90 -3.01
C ALA A 141 14.53 5.36 -1.89
N VAL A 142 15.09 4.57 -0.98
CA VAL A 142 14.37 3.92 0.11
C VAL A 142 14.88 4.44 1.44
N THR A 143 14.01 5.06 2.24
CA THR A 143 14.31 5.44 3.62
C THR A 143 13.62 4.46 4.57
N LEU A 144 14.41 3.65 5.26
CA LEU A 144 13.93 2.81 6.35
C LEU A 144 13.82 3.66 7.61
N TYR A 145 12.61 3.78 8.12
CA TYR A 145 12.29 4.64 9.25
C TYR A 145 11.72 3.85 10.41
N HIS A 146 12.30 4.04 11.59
CA HIS A 146 11.85 3.43 12.82
C HIS A 146 11.65 4.50 13.90
N VAL A 147 10.50 4.48 14.54
CA VAL A 147 10.24 5.29 15.74
C VAL A 147 10.40 4.39 16.94
N SER A 148 11.41 4.69 17.77
CA SER A 148 11.71 3.92 18.98
C SER A 148 10.54 3.96 19.96
N GLY A 149 10.26 2.80 20.56
CA GLY A 149 9.27 2.66 21.63
C GLY A 149 9.83 2.99 23.02
N GLU A 150 8.95 3.05 23.99
CA GLU A 150 9.34 3.29 25.40
C GLU A 150 10.30 2.17 25.90
N GLY A 151 11.50 2.58 26.30
CA GLY A 151 12.55 1.68 26.79
C GLY A 151 13.44 1.04 25.71
N GLU A 152 13.25 1.37 24.45
CA GLU A 152 14.12 0.97 23.34
C GLU A 152 15.29 1.95 23.22
N SER A 153 16.52 1.43 23.07
CA SER A 153 17.67 2.28 22.83
C SER A 153 17.81 2.63 21.35
N PRO A 154 18.40 3.79 20.99
CA PRO A 154 18.69 4.14 19.60
C PRO A 154 19.52 3.06 18.88
N GLU A 155 20.45 2.41 19.59
CA GLU A 155 21.32 1.34 19.05
C GLU A 155 20.50 0.09 18.69
N ASP A 156 19.42 -0.22 19.44
CA ASP A 156 18.51 -1.33 19.11
C ASP A 156 17.76 -1.04 17.80
N GLY A 157 17.26 0.18 17.65
CA GLY A 157 16.61 0.65 16.43
C GLY A 157 17.55 0.64 15.22
N GLU A 158 18.79 1.12 15.38
CA GLU A 158 19.82 1.08 14.32
C GLU A 158 20.18 -0.35 13.91
N SER A 159 20.34 -1.25 14.90
CA SER A 159 20.61 -2.66 14.65
C SER A 159 19.45 -3.33 13.91
N PHE A 160 18.23 -3.03 14.31
CA PHE A 160 17.03 -3.51 13.65
C PHE A 160 16.96 -3.07 12.18
N LEU A 161 17.09 -1.78 11.91
CA LEU A 161 17.08 -1.25 10.54
C LEU A 161 18.27 -1.76 9.71
N GLY A 162 19.41 -1.98 10.33
CA GLY A 162 20.59 -2.59 9.71
C GLY A 162 20.30 -3.99 9.17
N GLY A 163 19.56 -4.81 9.92
CA GLY A 163 19.08 -6.12 9.49
C GLY A 163 18.14 -6.04 8.29
N VAL A 164 17.15 -5.14 8.33
CA VAL A 164 16.21 -4.90 7.23
C VAL A 164 16.92 -4.41 5.97
N ARG A 165 17.88 -3.48 6.13
CA ARG A 165 18.71 -3.00 5.02
C ARG A 165 19.48 -4.14 4.36
N SER A 166 20.06 -5.03 5.14
CA SER A 166 20.80 -6.18 4.61
C SER A 166 19.89 -7.11 3.80
N ASP A 167 18.68 -7.40 4.28
CA ASP A 167 17.71 -8.21 3.55
C ASP A 167 17.28 -7.54 2.23
N LEU A 168 17.08 -6.23 2.20
CA LEU A 168 16.77 -5.49 0.97
C LEU A 168 17.90 -5.51 -0.04
N VAL A 169 19.16 -5.40 0.42
CA VAL A 169 20.33 -5.49 -0.44
C VAL A 169 20.45 -6.90 -1.04
N GLU A 170 20.24 -7.95 -0.25
CA GLU A 170 20.23 -9.34 -0.74
C GLU A 170 19.12 -9.57 -1.78
N ARG A 171 18.02 -8.83 -1.68
CA ARG A 171 16.89 -8.86 -2.63
C ARG A 171 17.09 -7.97 -3.86
N GLY A 172 18.20 -7.25 -3.98
CA GLY A 172 18.60 -6.54 -5.18
C GLY A 172 18.46 -5.01 -5.15
N ILE A 173 18.12 -4.41 -4.00
CA ILE A 173 18.17 -2.95 -3.89
C ILE A 173 19.63 -2.52 -3.64
N ALA A 174 20.14 -1.60 -4.45
CA ALA A 174 21.49 -1.10 -4.29
C ALA A 174 21.66 -0.39 -2.92
N SER A 175 22.76 -0.69 -2.22
CA SER A 175 22.96 -0.24 -0.84
C SER A 175 23.06 1.29 -0.69
N ASP A 176 23.47 1.99 -1.73
CA ASP A 176 23.56 3.45 -1.83
C ASP A 176 22.20 4.13 -2.01
N ARG A 177 21.15 3.36 -2.32
CA ARG A 177 19.78 3.82 -2.39
C ARG A 177 18.99 3.64 -1.07
N ILE A 178 19.60 3.01 -0.06
CA ILE A 178 18.92 2.74 1.21
C ILE A 178 19.52 3.60 2.32
N GLU A 179 18.70 4.47 2.87
CA GLU A 179 18.98 5.23 4.09
C GLU A 179 18.25 4.62 5.29
N THR A 180 18.83 4.73 6.48
CA THR A 180 18.22 4.28 7.73
C THR A 180 18.08 5.46 8.69
N LEU A 181 16.93 5.61 9.33
CA LEU A 181 16.64 6.69 10.26
C LEU A 181 15.87 6.16 11.46
N VAL A 182 16.42 6.39 12.66
CA VAL A 182 15.77 6.11 13.93
C VAL A 182 15.41 7.43 14.59
N GLU A 183 14.19 7.55 15.08
CA GLU A 183 13.69 8.71 15.79
C GLU A 183 13.00 8.29 17.08
N ASP A 184 13.20 9.06 18.15
CA ASP A 184 12.50 8.87 19.43
C ASP A 184 11.32 9.84 19.49
N SER A 185 10.11 9.33 19.65
CA SER A 185 8.91 10.16 19.71
C SER A 185 7.80 9.49 20.52
N ASP A 186 7.19 10.27 21.41
CA ASP A 186 5.98 9.87 22.16
C ASP A 186 4.73 9.84 21.28
N ALA A 187 4.79 10.41 20.08
CA ALA A 187 3.72 10.45 19.08
C ALA A 187 4.18 9.83 17.74
N PRO A 188 4.35 8.52 17.67
CA PRO A 188 4.99 7.86 16.52
C PRO A 188 4.25 8.07 15.19
N LEU A 189 2.92 8.22 15.22
CA LEU A 189 2.16 8.49 13.99
C LEU A 189 2.38 9.90 13.44
N ASP A 190 2.46 10.88 14.34
CA ASP A 190 2.77 12.26 13.94
C ASP A 190 4.17 12.32 13.36
N ALA A 191 5.15 11.64 13.98
CA ALA A 191 6.52 11.54 13.50
C ALA A 191 6.60 10.89 12.09
N ILE A 192 5.84 9.81 11.86
CA ILE A 192 5.75 9.18 10.54
C ILE A 192 5.11 10.11 9.53
N ALA A 193 4.00 10.79 9.89
CA ALA A 193 3.32 11.73 9.00
C ALA A 193 4.22 12.91 8.59
N ASP A 194 4.91 13.51 9.56
CA ASP A 194 5.83 14.62 9.32
C ASP A 194 7.01 14.17 8.42
N ARG A 195 7.54 12.97 8.64
CA ARG A 195 8.62 12.43 7.81
C ARG A 195 8.15 12.10 6.40
N ALA A 196 6.91 11.62 6.26
CA ALA A 196 6.30 11.27 4.98
C ALA A 196 6.19 12.48 4.03
N GLU A 197 6.02 13.70 4.54
CA GLU A 197 5.94 14.92 3.72
C GLU A 197 7.16 15.15 2.80
N SER A 198 8.31 14.58 3.16
CA SER A 198 9.54 14.66 2.36
C SER A 198 9.74 13.50 1.38
N HIS A 199 8.75 12.61 1.25
CA HIS A 199 8.78 11.43 0.38
C HIS A 199 7.58 11.40 -0.56
N ASP A 200 7.70 10.66 -1.67
CA ASP A 200 6.65 10.58 -2.69
C ASP A 200 5.64 9.48 -2.40
N ALA A 201 6.04 8.45 -1.65
CA ALA A 201 5.18 7.34 -1.24
C ALA A 201 5.56 6.82 0.16
N VAL A 202 4.63 6.13 0.81
CA VAL A 202 4.86 5.47 2.09
C VAL A 202 4.50 4.00 2.03
N VAL A 203 5.34 3.17 2.63
CA VAL A 203 5.06 1.76 2.94
C VAL A 203 4.99 1.62 4.45
N MET A 204 3.92 1.03 4.96
CA MET A 204 3.74 0.80 6.39
C MET A 204 2.97 -0.50 6.65
N GLY A 205 3.17 -1.09 7.81
CA GLY A 205 2.54 -2.37 8.16
C GLY A 205 1.18 -2.21 8.80
N GLU A 206 0.29 -3.16 8.56
CA GLU A 206 -1.04 -3.27 9.20
C GLU A 206 -0.97 -3.51 10.72
N THR A 207 0.19 -3.89 11.26
CA THR A 207 0.35 -4.19 12.70
C THR A 207 0.19 -2.99 13.62
N ASP A 208 0.13 -1.79 13.08
CA ASP A 208 -0.25 -0.61 13.84
C ASP A 208 -1.77 -0.41 13.71
N PRO A 209 -2.56 -0.68 14.79
CA PRO A 209 -4.02 -0.47 14.74
C PRO A 209 -4.42 0.97 14.41
N SER A 210 -3.50 1.91 14.62
CA SER A 210 -3.67 3.29 14.21
C SER A 210 -3.56 3.50 12.70
N VAL A 211 -2.90 2.59 11.96
CA VAL A 211 -2.79 2.66 10.49
C VAL A 211 -4.04 2.19 9.81
N THR A 212 -4.67 1.10 10.27
CA THR A 212 -5.97 0.65 9.75
C THR A 212 -7.07 1.68 10.02
N THR A 213 -7.04 2.30 11.19
CA THR A 213 -7.92 3.42 11.50
C THR A 213 -7.60 4.66 10.65
N PHE A 214 -6.32 4.88 10.36
CA PHE A 214 -5.83 5.96 9.51
C PHE A 214 -6.24 5.80 8.04
N VAL A 215 -6.27 4.59 7.51
CA VAL A 215 -6.59 4.33 6.11
C VAL A 215 -8.09 4.20 5.86
N PHE A 216 -8.82 3.61 6.81
CA PHE A 216 -10.23 3.23 6.61
C PHE A 216 -11.21 3.81 7.64
N GLY A 217 -10.78 4.56 8.64
CA GLY A 217 -11.65 4.94 9.76
C GLY A 217 -11.48 6.34 10.34
N MET A 218 -10.57 7.18 9.83
CA MET A 218 -10.46 8.58 10.24
C MET A 218 -11.15 9.51 9.25
N PRO A 219 -11.74 10.63 9.72
CA PRO A 219 -12.24 11.65 8.83
C PRO A 219 -11.16 12.06 7.83
N SER A 220 -11.45 11.86 6.56
CA SER A 220 -10.56 12.05 5.41
C SER A 220 -9.88 13.43 5.31
N GLU A 221 -10.40 14.42 6.02
CA GLU A 221 -9.93 15.80 5.94
C GLU A 221 -8.61 16.06 6.66
N GLN A 222 -8.37 15.49 7.85
CA GLN A 222 -7.14 15.73 8.62
C GLN A 222 -5.91 14.98 8.06
N ILE A 223 -6.13 13.90 7.34
CA ILE A 223 -5.06 13.06 6.81
C ILE A 223 -4.71 13.47 5.39
N ALA A 224 -5.70 13.82 4.56
CA ALA A 224 -5.50 14.37 3.23
C ALA A 224 -4.74 15.71 3.27
N GLU A 225 -4.84 16.45 4.38
CA GLU A 225 -4.05 17.66 4.59
C GLU A 225 -2.58 17.37 4.98
N ARG A 226 -2.29 16.21 5.58
CA ARG A 226 -0.95 15.86 6.08
C ARG A 226 -0.16 14.92 5.17
N PHE A 227 -0.82 14.09 4.40
CA PHE A 227 -0.17 13.13 3.51
C PHE A 227 -0.84 13.05 2.14
N LEU A 228 -0.19 13.62 1.13
CA LEU A 228 -0.71 13.75 -0.22
C LEU A 228 -0.27 12.61 -1.16
N GLY A 229 0.65 11.76 -0.74
CA GLY A 229 1.20 10.67 -1.54
C GLY A 229 0.48 9.32 -1.36
N PRO A 230 0.74 8.34 -2.23
CA PRO A 230 0.20 6.99 -2.11
C PRO A 230 0.78 6.25 -0.90
N VAL A 231 -0.08 5.47 -0.22
CA VAL A 231 0.29 4.64 0.92
C VAL A 231 0.07 3.18 0.58
N LEU A 232 1.12 2.37 0.72
CA LEU A 232 1.06 0.91 0.63
C LEU A 232 0.99 0.33 2.04
N VAL A 233 -0.15 -0.24 2.39
CA VAL A 233 -0.38 -0.89 3.70
C VAL A 233 -0.11 -2.38 3.57
N VAL A 234 1.01 -2.82 4.15
CA VAL A 234 1.43 -4.23 4.12
C VAL A 234 0.56 -5.06 5.04
N GLN A 235 -0.04 -6.09 4.49
CA GLN A 235 -0.99 -6.95 5.18
C GLN A 235 -0.29 -8.02 6.02
N ARG A 236 -0.93 -8.46 7.11
CA ARG A 236 -0.46 -9.58 7.92
C ARG A 236 -0.49 -10.89 7.14
N ALA A 237 0.37 -11.82 7.50
CA ALA A 237 0.23 -13.19 7.06
C ALA A 237 -1.08 -13.77 7.64
N ARG A 238 -1.75 -14.62 6.85
CA ARG A 238 -2.90 -15.38 7.36
C ARG A 238 -2.44 -16.22 8.55
N PRO A 239 -3.18 -16.24 9.68
CA PRO A 239 -2.95 -17.27 10.69
C PRO A 239 -3.11 -18.64 10.02
N GLU A 240 -2.11 -19.50 10.15
CA GLU A 240 -2.26 -20.90 9.75
C GLU A 240 -3.37 -21.51 10.63
N GLU A 241 -4.38 -22.12 10.01
CA GLU A 241 -5.45 -22.86 10.67
C GLU A 241 -4.89 -24.13 11.32
#